data_5f5d372a138e5382e248c2d00bbd6280
#
_entry.id   5f5d372a138e5382e248c2d00bbd6280
#
_cell.length_a   1.000
_cell.length_b   1.000
_cell.length_c   1.000
_cell.angle_alpha   90.00
_cell.angle_beta   90.00
_cell.angle_gamma   90.00
#
_symmetry.space_group_name_H-M   'P 1'
#
loop_
_entity.id
_entity.type
_entity.pdbx_description
1 polymer ?
#
loop_
_entity_poly.entity_id
_entity_poly.type
_entity_poly.pdbx_seq_one_letter_code
_entity_poly.pdbx_strand_id
1 'polypeptide(L)'
;IALFMEETKLTVRKTDRRTLMTKGMIKDALLELLQNTPYEKITVTALCKQSEITRATFYLHYNNIDNVLDELLDDALRLTELDAIQPFSSAISNRSIENEKNIEERNPDPDALLPAYQRAASNPKYRILFLDESLSHHILRKLYQMQKPQRIPEIMRNYHVTEWEAEKIFLYMLHGNFAVNKSLGWEKNEDWYHIQKIIQNLLKP
;
A
#
# COMPACT_ATOMS: atom_id res chain seq x y z
N ILE A 1 -21.14 40.03 9.63
CA ILE A 1 -20.21 38.98 10.15
C ILE A 1 -20.58 37.61 9.57
N ALA A 2 -21.87 37.20 9.56
CA ALA A 2 -22.30 35.90 9.02
C ALA A 2 -22.01 35.73 7.53
N LEU A 3 -22.28 36.73 6.68
CA LEU A 3 -21.98 36.69 5.24
C LEU A 3 -20.47 36.52 4.94
N PHE A 4 -19.62 37.19 5.72
CA PHE A 4 -18.16 37.10 5.55
C PHE A 4 -17.61 35.70 5.93
N MET A 5 -18.22 35.03 6.90
CA MET A 5 -17.88 33.66 7.29
C MET A 5 -18.34 32.61 6.27
N GLU A 6 -19.43 32.87 5.57
CA GLU A 6 -19.96 31.96 4.54
C GLU A 6 -19.16 32.04 3.23
N GLU A 7 -18.74 33.25 2.82
CA GLU A 7 -17.82 33.43 1.68
C GLU A 7 -16.45 32.81 1.95
N THR A 8 -15.94 32.90 3.17
CA THR A 8 -14.65 32.29 3.56
C THR A 8 -14.73 30.77 3.52
N LYS A 9 -15.83 30.15 3.98
CA LYS A 9 -16.06 28.71 3.91
C LYS A 9 -16.22 28.19 2.49
N LEU A 10 -16.88 28.94 1.60
CA LEU A 10 -16.99 28.59 0.18
C LEU A 10 -15.66 28.66 -0.55
N THR A 11 -14.82 29.64 -0.25
CA THR A 11 -13.49 29.83 -0.87
C THR A 11 -12.53 28.72 -0.42
N VAL A 12 -12.53 28.33 0.86
CA VAL A 12 -11.74 27.21 1.37
C VAL A 12 -12.15 25.90 0.70
N ARG A 13 -13.44 25.58 0.60
CA ARG A 13 -13.95 24.38 -0.08
C ARG A 13 -13.56 24.34 -1.58
N LYS A 14 -13.55 25.48 -2.27
CA LYS A 14 -13.19 25.55 -3.68
C LYS A 14 -11.67 25.38 -3.89
N THR A 15 -10.85 25.90 -2.98
CA THR A 15 -9.39 25.75 -2.99
C THR A 15 -9.01 24.31 -2.70
N ASP A 16 -9.63 23.65 -1.70
CA ASP A 16 -9.43 22.23 -1.38
C ASP A 16 -9.77 21.32 -2.57
N ARG A 17 -10.88 21.55 -3.22
CA ARG A 17 -11.29 20.76 -4.39
C ARG A 17 -10.32 20.90 -5.56
N ARG A 18 -9.80 22.10 -5.82
CA ARG A 18 -8.80 22.34 -6.84
C ARG A 18 -7.49 21.63 -6.53
N THR A 19 -7.04 21.72 -5.28
CA THR A 19 -5.83 21.05 -4.80
C THR A 19 -5.93 19.54 -4.97
N LEU A 20 -7.03 18.92 -4.54
CA LEU A 20 -7.27 17.50 -4.70
C LEU A 20 -7.30 17.07 -6.17
N MET A 21 -7.93 17.87 -7.04
CA MET A 21 -7.97 17.58 -8.46
C MET A 21 -6.57 17.65 -9.10
N THR A 22 -5.79 18.70 -8.79
CA THR A 22 -4.42 18.84 -9.30
C THR A 22 -3.51 17.70 -8.81
N LYS A 23 -3.59 17.36 -7.53
CA LYS A 23 -2.85 16.21 -6.99
C LYS A 23 -3.25 14.89 -7.65
N GLY A 24 -4.54 14.70 -7.93
CA GLY A 24 -5.03 13.55 -8.67
C GLY A 24 -4.40 13.46 -10.07
N MET A 25 -4.42 14.55 -10.83
CA MET A 25 -3.80 14.62 -12.16
C MET A 25 -2.31 14.28 -12.13
N ILE A 26 -1.56 14.79 -11.15
CA ILE A 26 -0.12 14.50 -10.99
C ILE A 26 0.11 13.01 -10.68
N LYS A 27 -0.69 12.43 -9.79
CA LYS A 27 -0.60 11.01 -9.43
C LYS A 27 -0.96 10.08 -10.59
N ASP A 28 -2.00 10.38 -11.32
CA ASP A 28 -2.40 9.62 -12.50
C ASP A 28 -1.33 9.71 -13.61
N ALA A 29 -0.75 10.89 -13.84
CA ALA A 29 0.36 11.07 -14.76
C ALA A 29 1.61 10.26 -14.37
N LEU A 30 1.91 10.11 -13.09
CA LEU A 30 3.01 9.26 -12.63
C LEU A 30 2.74 7.79 -12.96
N LEU A 31 1.53 7.28 -12.73
CA LEU A 31 1.14 5.93 -13.08
C LEU A 31 1.22 5.65 -14.58
N GLU A 32 0.82 6.62 -15.40
CA GLU A 32 0.92 6.52 -16.86
C GLU A 32 2.37 6.49 -17.35
N LEU A 33 3.23 7.34 -16.81
CA LEU A 33 4.66 7.35 -17.16
C LEU A 33 5.35 6.04 -16.78
N LEU A 34 5.01 5.44 -15.64
CA LEU A 34 5.56 4.17 -15.17
C LEU A 34 5.26 3.00 -16.12
N GLN A 35 4.23 3.09 -16.96
CA GLN A 35 3.94 2.03 -17.94
C GLN A 35 5.05 1.83 -18.97
N ASN A 36 5.82 2.88 -19.27
CA ASN A 36 6.82 2.87 -20.34
C ASN A 36 8.20 3.37 -19.90
N THR A 37 8.33 3.85 -18.68
CA THR A 37 9.55 4.49 -18.18
C THR A 37 9.81 4.06 -16.75
N PRO A 38 10.96 3.43 -16.44
CA PRO A 38 11.35 3.11 -15.08
C PRO A 38 11.36 4.37 -14.20
N TYR A 39 10.94 4.24 -12.95
CA TYR A 39 10.80 5.35 -12.01
C TYR A 39 12.05 6.25 -11.95
N GLU A 40 13.23 5.66 -11.90
CA GLU A 40 14.51 6.38 -11.82
C GLU A 40 14.77 7.34 -12.99
N LYS A 41 14.09 7.13 -14.13
CA LYS A 41 14.21 7.98 -15.32
C LYS A 41 13.10 9.01 -15.44
N ILE A 42 12.09 8.98 -14.58
CA ILE A 42 11.00 9.94 -14.59
C ILE A 42 11.50 11.26 -14.01
N THR A 43 11.25 12.35 -14.71
CA THR A 43 11.63 13.71 -14.29
C THR A 43 10.40 14.56 -13.97
N VAL A 44 10.58 15.58 -13.11
CA VAL A 44 9.52 16.57 -12.84
C VAL A 44 9.01 17.22 -14.14
N THR A 45 9.91 17.45 -15.11
CA THR A 45 9.52 18.02 -16.41
C THR A 45 8.61 17.07 -17.20
N ALA A 46 8.93 15.77 -17.24
CA ALA A 46 8.09 14.76 -17.90
C ALA A 46 6.72 14.65 -17.19
N LEU A 47 6.73 14.65 -15.86
CA LEU A 47 5.53 14.56 -15.05
C LEU A 47 4.62 15.79 -15.25
N CYS A 48 5.19 17.01 -15.27
CA CYS A 48 4.44 18.23 -15.54
C CYS A 48 3.82 18.25 -16.95
N LYS A 49 4.58 17.74 -17.94
CA LYS A 49 4.08 17.62 -19.32
C LYS A 49 2.91 16.65 -19.39
N GLN A 50 3.04 15.47 -18.75
CA GLN A 50 2.01 14.43 -18.75
C GLN A 50 0.74 14.87 -18.02
N SER A 51 0.87 15.58 -16.90
CA SER A 51 -0.25 16.11 -16.11
C SER A 51 -0.80 17.45 -16.61
N GLU A 52 -0.26 17.99 -17.71
CA GLU A 52 -0.65 19.28 -18.31
C GLU A 52 -0.60 20.47 -17.33
N ILE A 53 0.38 20.48 -16.42
CA ILE A 53 0.58 21.56 -15.46
C ILE A 53 1.95 22.23 -15.64
N THR A 54 2.10 23.43 -15.06
CA THR A 54 3.39 24.10 -14.99
C THR A 54 4.25 23.56 -13.85
N ARG A 55 5.59 23.72 -13.96
CA ARG A 55 6.51 23.40 -12.86
C ARG A 55 6.19 24.21 -11.60
N ALA A 56 5.77 25.45 -11.73
CA ALA A 56 5.33 26.26 -10.59
C ALA A 56 4.13 25.64 -9.89
N THR A 57 3.14 25.15 -10.65
CA THR A 57 1.98 24.43 -10.11
C THR A 57 2.40 23.14 -9.40
N PHE A 58 3.34 22.38 -9.98
CA PHE A 58 3.88 21.18 -9.34
C PHE A 58 4.47 21.49 -7.96
N TYR A 59 5.37 22.49 -7.88
CA TYR A 59 6.04 22.85 -6.64
C TYR A 59 5.14 23.53 -5.59
N LEU A 60 3.92 23.92 -5.93
CA LEU A 60 2.90 24.29 -4.95
C LEU A 60 2.35 23.08 -4.15
N HIS A 61 2.48 21.87 -4.70
CA HIS A 61 1.87 20.68 -4.12
C HIS A 61 2.90 19.64 -3.65
N TYR A 62 4.06 19.54 -4.31
CA TYR A 62 5.08 18.53 -4.05
C TYR A 62 6.49 19.12 -4.19
N ASN A 63 7.41 18.72 -3.31
CA ASN A 63 8.81 19.15 -3.38
C ASN A 63 9.61 18.37 -4.44
N ASN A 64 9.26 17.09 -4.66
CA ASN A 64 9.91 16.16 -5.58
C ASN A 64 8.94 15.04 -5.99
N ILE A 65 9.40 14.15 -6.87
CA ILE A 65 8.60 13.01 -7.35
C ILE A 65 8.39 11.97 -6.23
N ASP A 66 9.35 11.80 -5.32
CA ASP A 66 9.21 10.86 -4.19
C ASP A 66 8.02 11.21 -3.31
N ASN A 67 7.72 12.51 -3.13
CA ASN A 67 6.53 12.92 -2.38
C ASN A 67 5.23 12.56 -3.11
N VAL A 68 5.22 12.58 -4.45
CA VAL A 68 4.08 12.10 -5.25
C VAL A 68 3.92 10.59 -5.08
N LEU A 69 5.03 9.85 -5.16
CA LEU A 69 5.05 8.40 -4.97
C LEU A 69 4.59 8.01 -3.56
N ASP A 70 5.07 8.70 -2.54
CA ASP A 70 4.66 8.45 -1.15
C ASP A 70 3.15 8.61 -0.96
N GLU A 71 2.57 9.68 -1.48
CA GLU A 71 1.12 9.93 -1.40
C GLU A 71 0.33 8.90 -2.24
N LEU A 72 0.88 8.50 -3.40
CA LEU A 72 0.28 7.49 -4.27
C LEU A 72 0.26 6.10 -3.59
N LEU A 73 1.35 5.74 -2.90
CA LEU A 73 1.43 4.51 -2.11
C LEU A 73 0.47 4.56 -0.91
N ASP A 74 0.34 5.73 -0.25
CA ASP A 74 -0.65 5.89 0.82
C ASP A 74 -2.08 5.69 0.31
N ASP A 75 -2.41 6.24 -0.85
CA ASP A 75 -3.72 6.03 -1.48
C ASP A 75 -3.95 4.55 -1.80
N ALA A 76 -2.96 3.88 -2.40
CA ALA A 76 -3.05 2.47 -2.74
C ALA A 76 -3.25 1.58 -1.51
N LEU A 77 -2.54 1.86 -0.41
CA LEU A 77 -2.61 1.08 0.82
C LEU A 77 -3.88 1.38 1.64
N ARG A 78 -4.32 2.65 1.70
CA ARG A 78 -5.56 3.06 2.40
C ARG A 78 -6.81 2.48 1.77
N LEU A 79 -6.91 2.45 0.44
CA LEU A 79 -8.03 1.83 -0.25
C LEU A 79 -8.20 0.35 0.15
N THR A 80 -7.11 -0.28 0.54
CA THR A 80 -7.09 -1.67 0.96
C THR A 80 -7.26 -1.87 2.47
N GLU A 81 -7.00 -0.85 3.29
CA GLU A 81 -7.26 -0.88 4.75
C GLU A 81 -8.73 -0.68 5.09
N LEU A 82 -9.44 0.15 4.33
CA LEU A 82 -10.88 0.37 4.52
C LEU A 82 -11.71 -0.90 4.31
N ASP A 83 -11.18 -1.84 3.50
CA ASP A 83 -11.81 -3.14 3.26
C ASP A 83 -11.38 -4.21 4.28
N ALA A 84 -10.37 -3.94 5.13
CA ALA A 84 -9.80 -4.92 6.05
C ALA A 84 -9.86 -4.46 7.51
N ILE A 85 -10.99 -4.61 8.13
CA ILE A 85 -11.18 -4.43 9.60
C ILE A 85 -10.66 -5.67 10.39
N GLN A 86 -9.79 -6.51 9.82
CA GLN A 86 -9.29 -7.70 10.51
C GLN A 86 -7.77 -7.60 10.77
N PRO A 87 -7.30 -7.81 12.02
CA PRO A 87 -5.87 -7.91 12.31
C PRO A 87 -5.27 -9.17 11.67
N PHE A 88 -3.99 -9.09 11.27
CA PHE A 88 -3.21 -10.22 10.69
C PHE A 88 -3.19 -11.47 11.58
N SER A 89 -3.28 -11.30 12.91
CA SER A 89 -3.35 -12.42 13.86
C SER A 89 -4.59 -13.29 13.64
N SER A 90 -5.70 -12.71 13.13
CA SER A 90 -6.87 -13.51 12.79
C SER A 90 -6.66 -14.37 11.54
N ALA A 91 -5.80 -13.96 10.63
CA ALA A 91 -5.44 -14.78 9.46
C ALA A 91 -4.51 -15.96 9.84
N ILE A 92 -3.71 -15.82 10.91
CA ILE A 92 -2.80 -16.86 11.40
C ILE A 92 -3.40 -17.65 12.56
N SER A 93 -4.06 -16.98 13.53
CA SER A 93 -4.52 -17.60 14.79
C SER A 93 -5.92 -18.23 14.72
N ASN A 94 -6.81 -17.79 13.84
CA ASN A 94 -8.17 -18.33 13.76
C ASN A 94 -8.32 -19.56 12.86
N ARG A 95 -7.21 -20.15 12.37
CA ARG A 95 -7.20 -21.47 11.74
C ARG A 95 -6.79 -22.60 12.69
N SER A 96 -7.15 -22.49 13.95
CA SER A 96 -7.27 -23.69 14.81
C SER A 96 -8.56 -24.41 14.44
N ILE A 97 -8.46 -25.32 13.50
CA ILE A 97 -9.16 -26.60 13.28
C ILE A 97 -10.72 -26.66 13.39
N GLU A 98 -11.43 -25.68 13.93
CA GLU A 98 -12.86 -25.89 14.23
C GLU A 98 -13.90 -25.11 13.40
N ASN A 99 -13.53 -24.25 12.45
CA ASN A 99 -14.56 -23.46 11.73
C ASN A 99 -14.22 -23.06 10.29
N GLU A 100 -13.84 -23.99 9.42
CA GLU A 100 -13.76 -23.71 7.98
C GLU A 100 -15.14 -23.28 7.38
N LYS A 101 -16.24 -23.77 7.93
CA LYS A 101 -17.60 -23.45 7.47
C LYS A 101 -18.11 -22.07 7.86
N ASN A 102 -17.58 -21.45 8.94
CA ASN A 102 -18.08 -20.15 9.42
C ASN A 102 -17.33 -18.92 8.87
N ILE A 103 -16.21 -19.12 8.19
CA ILE A 103 -15.40 -18.01 7.61
C ILE A 103 -15.96 -17.60 6.26
N GLU A 104 -16.40 -18.57 5.43
CA GLU A 104 -17.03 -18.29 4.13
C GLU A 104 -18.36 -17.51 4.26
N GLU A 105 -19.13 -17.76 5.34
CA GLU A 105 -20.38 -17.06 5.59
C GLU A 105 -20.20 -15.63 6.16
N ARG A 106 -19.04 -15.32 6.78
CA ARG A 106 -18.78 -14.01 7.41
C ARG A 106 -18.02 -13.01 6.54
N ASN A 107 -17.32 -13.47 5.53
CA ASN A 107 -16.54 -12.59 4.66
C ASN A 107 -16.49 -13.16 3.23
N PRO A 108 -17.42 -12.71 2.37
CA PRO A 108 -17.52 -13.22 1.00
C PRO A 108 -16.33 -12.81 0.10
N ASP A 109 -15.46 -11.90 0.57
CA ASP A 109 -14.26 -11.50 -0.16
C ASP A 109 -13.01 -12.22 0.38
N PRO A 110 -12.49 -13.24 -0.33
CA PRO A 110 -11.28 -13.93 0.06
C PRO A 110 -10.05 -13.01 0.13
N ASP A 111 -10.10 -11.84 -0.52
CA ASP A 111 -9.05 -10.85 -0.55
C ASP A 111 -9.03 -9.97 0.72
N ALA A 112 -10.11 -9.91 1.48
CA ALA A 112 -10.16 -9.13 2.73
C ALA A 112 -9.17 -9.62 3.79
N LEU A 113 -8.73 -10.88 3.72
CA LEU A 113 -7.74 -11.46 4.64
C LEU A 113 -6.29 -11.23 4.20
N LEU A 114 -6.07 -10.66 3.02
CA LEU A 114 -4.72 -10.43 2.49
C LEU A 114 -4.10 -9.17 3.09
N PRO A 115 -2.77 -9.14 3.26
CA PRO A 115 -2.06 -7.90 3.59
C PRO A 115 -2.38 -6.77 2.62
N ALA A 116 -2.46 -5.53 3.13
CA ALA A 116 -2.82 -4.35 2.33
C ALA A 116 -1.99 -4.21 1.04
N TYR A 117 -0.69 -4.48 1.09
CA TYR A 117 0.17 -4.38 -0.09
C TYR A 117 -0.13 -5.44 -1.16
N GLN A 118 -0.58 -6.64 -0.79
CA GLN A 118 -1.00 -7.67 -1.76
C GLN A 118 -2.30 -7.28 -2.46
N ARG A 119 -3.24 -6.67 -1.72
CA ARG A 119 -4.46 -6.13 -2.31
C ARG A 119 -4.17 -4.95 -3.21
N ALA A 120 -3.27 -4.03 -2.78
CA ALA A 120 -2.83 -2.91 -3.61
C ALA A 120 -2.17 -3.38 -4.91
N ALA A 121 -1.31 -4.40 -4.84
CA ALA A 121 -0.66 -5.00 -6.01
C ALA A 121 -1.65 -5.73 -6.94
N SER A 122 -2.78 -6.20 -6.42
CA SER A 122 -3.85 -6.81 -7.22
C SER A 122 -4.77 -5.79 -7.89
N ASN A 123 -4.76 -4.53 -7.44
CA ASN A 123 -5.54 -3.47 -8.05
C ASN A 123 -4.89 -3.04 -9.38
N PRO A 124 -5.61 -3.13 -10.54
CA PRO A 124 -5.05 -2.81 -11.84
C PRO A 124 -4.42 -1.41 -11.92
N LYS A 125 -4.97 -0.42 -11.20
CA LYS A 125 -4.45 0.95 -11.16
C LYS A 125 -3.07 1.03 -10.53
N TYR A 126 -2.81 0.29 -9.44
CA TYR A 126 -1.59 0.41 -8.65
C TYR A 126 -0.58 -0.70 -8.89
N ARG A 127 -0.95 -1.75 -9.62
CA ARG A 127 -0.08 -2.91 -9.90
C ARG A 127 1.26 -2.50 -10.49
N ILE A 128 1.28 -1.47 -11.34
CA ILE A 128 2.50 -0.99 -11.98
C ILE A 128 3.58 -0.54 -10.97
N LEU A 129 3.20 -0.04 -9.80
CA LEU A 129 4.12 0.35 -8.74
C LEU A 129 4.92 -0.86 -8.21
N PHE A 130 4.27 -2.03 -8.16
CA PHE A 130 4.87 -3.26 -7.64
C PHE A 130 5.66 -4.03 -8.70
N LEU A 131 5.41 -3.77 -9.99
CA LEU A 131 6.15 -4.36 -11.11
C LEU A 131 7.46 -3.62 -11.40
N ASP A 132 7.57 -2.34 -11.05
CA ASP A 132 8.79 -1.56 -11.23
C ASP A 132 9.86 -2.01 -10.21
N GLU A 133 10.96 -2.54 -10.73
CA GLU A 133 12.09 -3.05 -9.92
C GLU A 133 12.70 -1.96 -9.04
N SER A 134 12.83 -0.75 -9.56
CA SER A 134 13.48 0.37 -8.87
C SER A 134 12.69 0.85 -7.66
N LEU A 135 11.38 0.57 -7.62
CA LEU A 135 10.50 0.95 -6.52
C LEU A 135 10.50 -0.03 -5.34
N SER A 136 11.03 -1.24 -5.51
CA SER A 136 10.94 -2.30 -4.49
C SER A 136 11.48 -1.85 -3.12
N HIS A 137 12.64 -1.17 -3.11
CA HIS A 137 13.23 -0.68 -1.85
C HIS A 137 12.39 0.41 -1.19
N HIS A 138 11.85 1.34 -2.00
CA HIS A 138 11.00 2.42 -1.50
C HIS A 138 9.69 1.87 -0.89
N ILE A 139 9.05 0.94 -1.59
CA ILE A 139 7.83 0.28 -1.11
C ILE A 139 8.08 -0.49 0.19
N LEU A 140 9.13 -1.31 0.25
CA LEU A 140 9.47 -2.09 1.44
C LEU A 140 9.75 -1.19 2.65
N ARG A 141 10.50 -0.10 2.46
CA ARG A 141 10.77 0.87 3.53
C ARG A 141 9.48 1.49 4.05
N LYS A 142 8.57 1.89 3.16
CA LYS A 142 7.27 2.46 3.54
C LYS A 142 6.39 1.46 4.28
N LEU A 143 6.27 0.24 3.77
CA LEU A 143 5.52 -0.84 4.41
C LEU A 143 6.06 -1.16 5.81
N TYR A 144 7.39 -1.21 5.96
CA TYR A 144 8.02 -1.42 7.25
C TYR A 144 7.63 -0.33 8.26
N GLN A 145 7.77 0.94 7.87
CA GLN A 145 7.44 2.07 8.74
C GLN A 145 5.97 2.10 9.15
N MET A 146 5.07 1.82 8.21
CA MET A 146 3.63 1.81 8.47
C MET A 146 3.21 0.67 9.39
N GLN A 147 3.78 -0.52 9.22
CA GLN A 147 3.34 -1.72 9.93
C GLN A 147 4.11 -1.96 11.24
N LYS A 148 5.33 -1.42 11.38
CA LYS A 148 6.18 -1.61 12.57
C LYS A 148 5.45 -1.39 13.90
N PRO A 149 4.68 -0.29 14.11
CA PRO A 149 4.04 -0.02 15.40
C PRO A 149 3.06 -1.10 15.86
N GLN A 150 2.43 -1.78 14.92
CA GLN A 150 1.47 -2.85 15.19
C GLN A 150 2.13 -4.22 15.23
N ARG A 151 3.03 -4.49 14.27
CA ARG A 151 3.64 -5.81 14.05
C ARG A 151 4.65 -6.20 15.11
N ILE A 152 5.49 -5.27 15.55
CA ILE A 152 6.51 -5.60 16.54
C ILE A 152 5.89 -6.10 17.86
N PRO A 153 4.93 -5.39 18.50
CA PRO A 153 4.29 -5.90 19.70
C PRO A 153 3.54 -7.22 19.50
N GLU A 154 2.98 -7.44 18.31
CA GLU A 154 2.30 -8.70 17.97
C GLU A 154 3.28 -9.87 17.91
N ILE A 155 4.41 -9.71 17.22
CA ILE A 155 5.47 -10.74 17.13
C ILE A 155 6.04 -11.04 18.52
N MET A 156 6.33 -10.00 19.31
CA MET A 156 6.82 -10.21 20.70
C MET A 156 5.88 -11.10 21.51
N ARG A 157 4.57 -10.84 21.43
CA ARG A 157 3.58 -11.66 22.17
C ARG A 157 3.47 -13.08 21.64
N ASN A 158 3.44 -13.25 20.33
CA ASN A 158 3.17 -14.55 19.71
C ASN A 158 4.37 -15.50 19.78
N TYR A 159 5.58 -14.95 19.68
CA TYR A 159 6.82 -15.74 19.66
C TYR A 159 7.61 -15.67 20.97
N HIS A 160 7.14 -14.90 21.97
CA HIS A 160 7.83 -14.70 23.26
C HIS A 160 9.28 -14.21 23.13
N VAL A 161 9.48 -13.24 22.22
CA VAL A 161 10.80 -12.69 21.87
C VAL A 161 10.94 -11.24 22.31
N THR A 162 12.17 -10.75 22.37
CA THR A 162 12.50 -9.35 22.63
C THR A 162 12.12 -8.44 21.44
N GLU A 163 12.04 -7.14 21.66
CA GLU A 163 11.73 -6.16 20.61
C GLU A 163 12.77 -6.23 19.47
N TRP A 164 14.05 -6.36 19.79
CA TRP A 164 15.12 -6.48 18.80
C TRP A 164 14.95 -7.72 17.92
N GLU A 165 14.65 -8.88 18.52
CA GLU A 165 14.37 -10.13 17.79
C GLU A 165 13.12 -10.01 16.93
N ALA A 166 12.05 -9.41 17.47
CA ALA A 166 10.81 -9.17 16.76
C ALA A 166 11.01 -8.28 15.52
N GLU A 167 11.89 -7.26 15.61
CA GLU A 167 12.26 -6.44 14.44
C GLU A 167 12.93 -7.28 13.35
N LYS A 168 13.83 -8.20 13.69
CA LYS A 168 14.50 -9.07 12.71
C LYS A 168 13.56 -10.06 12.09
N ILE A 169 12.66 -10.65 12.88
CA ILE A 169 11.60 -11.54 12.40
C ILE A 169 10.68 -10.78 11.44
N PHE A 170 10.25 -9.57 11.80
CA PHE A 170 9.39 -8.75 10.94
C PHE A 170 10.05 -8.38 9.62
N LEU A 171 11.32 -7.97 9.63
CA LEU A 171 12.10 -7.71 8.41
C LEU A 171 12.15 -8.96 7.51
N TYR A 172 12.46 -10.12 8.07
CA TYR A 172 12.49 -11.37 7.34
C TYR A 172 11.13 -11.68 6.70
N MET A 173 10.05 -11.60 7.49
CA MET A 173 8.68 -11.86 7.01
C MET A 173 8.28 -10.90 5.89
N LEU A 174 8.52 -9.60 6.07
CA LEU A 174 8.15 -8.58 5.09
C LEU A 174 8.91 -8.75 3.77
N HIS A 175 10.24 -8.87 3.84
CA HIS A 175 11.08 -9.02 2.65
C HIS A 175 10.85 -10.37 1.96
N GLY A 176 10.73 -11.45 2.72
CA GLY A 176 10.46 -12.79 2.18
C GLY A 176 9.12 -12.86 1.45
N ASN A 177 8.05 -12.38 2.08
CA ASN A 177 6.73 -12.33 1.47
C ASN A 177 6.70 -11.44 0.23
N PHE A 178 7.35 -10.27 0.27
CA PHE A 178 7.45 -9.38 -0.88
C PHE A 178 8.17 -10.05 -2.06
N ALA A 179 9.30 -10.69 -1.80
CA ALA A 179 10.09 -11.39 -2.82
C ALA A 179 9.31 -12.55 -3.45
N VAL A 180 8.59 -13.34 -2.66
CA VAL A 180 7.74 -14.43 -3.17
C VAL A 180 6.63 -13.88 -4.05
N ASN A 181 5.89 -12.86 -3.60
CA ASN A 181 4.83 -12.26 -4.40
C ASN A 181 5.35 -11.66 -5.72
N LYS A 182 6.52 -11.01 -5.66
CA LYS A 182 7.19 -10.46 -6.84
C LYS A 182 7.57 -11.56 -7.83
N SER A 183 8.14 -12.68 -7.36
CA SER A 183 8.51 -13.82 -8.21
C SER A 183 7.32 -14.47 -8.91
N LEU A 184 6.12 -14.36 -8.33
CA LEU A 184 4.85 -14.82 -8.89
C LEU A 184 4.13 -13.73 -9.72
N GLY A 185 4.80 -12.62 -10.05
CA GLY A 185 4.24 -11.52 -10.85
C GLY A 185 3.04 -10.83 -10.19
N TRP A 186 2.88 -10.94 -8.88
CA TRP A 186 1.73 -10.43 -8.12
C TRP A 186 0.39 -11.05 -8.55
N GLU A 187 0.42 -12.23 -9.16
CA GLU A 187 -0.77 -12.96 -9.59
C GLU A 187 -1.22 -13.95 -8.52
N LYS A 188 -2.54 -13.97 -8.28
CA LYS A 188 -3.17 -14.88 -7.33
C LYS A 188 -3.75 -16.07 -8.11
N ASN A 189 -2.89 -16.98 -8.50
CA ASN A 189 -3.22 -18.26 -9.11
C ASN A 189 -3.14 -19.41 -8.08
N GLU A 190 -3.37 -20.64 -8.51
CA GLU A 190 -3.32 -21.82 -7.64
C GLU A 190 -1.95 -21.98 -6.97
N ASP A 191 -0.85 -21.71 -7.71
CA ASP A 191 0.52 -21.77 -7.18
C ASP A 191 0.73 -20.75 -6.05
N TRP A 192 0.16 -19.56 -6.21
CA TRP A 192 0.22 -18.53 -5.18
C TRP A 192 -0.47 -18.99 -3.88
N TYR A 193 -1.71 -19.51 -3.97
CA TYR A 193 -2.42 -20.01 -2.78
C TYR A 193 -1.68 -21.19 -2.13
N HIS A 194 -1.14 -22.10 -2.94
CA HIS A 194 -0.37 -23.23 -2.46
C HIS A 194 0.86 -22.80 -1.67
N ILE A 195 1.70 -21.92 -2.23
CA ILE A 195 2.92 -21.45 -1.56
C ILE A 195 2.62 -20.62 -0.30
N GLN A 196 1.56 -19.79 -0.31
CA GLN A 196 1.15 -19.05 0.87
C GLN A 196 0.76 -19.98 2.02
N LYS A 197 0.08 -21.09 1.75
CA LYS A 197 -0.25 -22.11 2.75
C LYS A 197 1.00 -22.75 3.36
N ILE A 198 2.00 -23.06 2.55
CA ILE A 198 3.29 -23.60 3.01
C ILE A 198 3.99 -22.59 3.91
N ILE A 199 4.14 -21.34 3.47
CA ILE A 199 4.81 -20.27 4.23
C ILE A 199 4.10 -20.03 5.57
N GLN A 200 2.77 -19.96 5.58
CA GLN A 200 2.00 -19.81 6.81
C GLN A 200 2.26 -20.95 7.81
N ASN A 201 2.42 -22.18 7.32
CA ASN A 201 2.72 -23.33 8.19
C ASN A 201 4.15 -23.27 8.74
N LEU A 202 5.13 -22.79 7.95
CA LEU A 202 6.52 -22.62 8.38
C LEU A 202 6.69 -21.51 9.43
N LEU A 203 5.84 -20.48 9.38
CA LEU A 203 5.89 -19.31 10.26
C LEU A 203 4.92 -19.38 11.44
N LYS A 204 4.34 -20.54 11.73
CA LYS A 204 3.55 -20.73 12.96
C LYS A 204 4.45 -20.64 14.18
N PRO A 205 4.03 -19.88 15.24
CA PRO A 205 4.77 -19.82 16.50
C PRO A 205 4.78 -21.16 17.23
#